data_61b8da415c0a5750c7a26356f7142543
#
_entry.id   61b8da415c0a5750c7a26356f7142543
#
_cell.length_a   1.000
_cell.length_b   1.000
_cell.length_c   1.000
_cell.angle_alpha   90.00
_cell.angle_beta   90.00
_cell.angle_gamma   90.00
#
_symmetry.space_group_name_H-M   'P 1'
#
loop_
_entity.id
_entity.type
_entity.pdbx_description
1 polymer ?
#
loop_
_entity_poly.entity_id
_entity_poly.type
_entity_poly.pdbx_seq_one_letter_code
_entity_poly.pdbx_strand_id
1 'polypeptide(L)'
;MIDIEGLSKARGGTCVLADISLRAGEREVTAIVGPSGGGKSTLLRCLNGLEAFDTGAVTIGEHRMQPGPHPARLLERVRRDVGMVFQQFNLFPHLSVLENVAVGPRVVSRLPRAEAHGMAEAQLARVGMAAFAAARPATLSGGQQQRVAIARALALGPRVMLFDEPTSALDPAMSAEVMETIVSLARGGQTMVVVTHDHAFARRAATQVVELVAGRITRTGPPADILGE
;
A
#
# COMPACT_ATOMS: atom_id res chain seq x y z
N MET A 1 7.04 1.29 11.72
CA MET A 1 8.39 1.10 11.16
C MET A 1 8.45 -0.22 10.40
N ILE A 2 9.03 -0.20 9.21
CA ILE A 2 9.38 -1.40 8.40
C ILE A 2 10.89 -1.52 8.38
N ASP A 3 11.43 -2.72 8.56
CA ASP A 3 12.85 -3.02 8.45
C ASP A 3 13.01 -4.28 7.58
N ILE A 4 13.79 -4.19 6.52
CA ILE A 4 14.07 -5.26 5.56
C ILE A 4 15.56 -5.52 5.59
N GLU A 5 15.96 -6.77 5.84
CA GLU A 5 17.34 -7.19 6.00
C GLU A 5 17.66 -8.29 4.97
N GLY A 6 18.42 -7.98 3.93
CA GLY A 6 18.96 -8.94 2.97
C GLY A 6 17.92 -9.78 2.24
N LEU A 7 16.72 -9.22 1.98
CA LEU A 7 15.62 -9.94 1.35
C LEU A 7 15.96 -10.30 -0.09
N SER A 8 15.89 -11.60 -0.41
CA SER A 8 16.01 -12.07 -1.79
C SER A 8 14.82 -12.95 -2.17
N LYS A 9 14.44 -12.91 -3.46
CA LYS A 9 13.35 -13.68 -4.03
C LYS A 9 13.67 -14.13 -5.43
N ALA A 10 13.53 -15.43 -5.68
CA ALA A 10 13.56 -16.02 -7.02
C ALA A 10 12.17 -16.53 -7.42
N ARG A 11 11.89 -16.53 -8.71
CA ARG A 11 10.69 -17.11 -9.30
C ARG A 11 11.07 -17.89 -10.54
N GLY A 12 10.79 -19.22 -10.55
CA GLY A 12 11.16 -20.08 -11.66
C GLY A 12 12.67 -20.08 -11.99
N GLY A 13 13.53 -19.99 -10.98
CA GLY A 13 14.99 -19.92 -11.15
C GLY A 13 15.54 -18.53 -11.51
N THR A 14 14.67 -17.55 -11.80
CA THR A 14 15.08 -16.17 -12.08
C THR A 14 15.07 -15.35 -10.79
N CYS A 15 16.17 -14.66 -10.49
CA CYS A 15 16.24 -13.74 -9.35
C CYS A 15 15.38 -12.50 -9.64
N VAL A 16 14.38 -12.24 -8.80
CA VAL A 16 13.47 -11.10 -8.90
C VAL A 16 13.86 -9.99 -7.91
N LEU A 17 14.32 -10.37 -6.72
CA LEU A 17 14.86 -9.46 -5.71
C LEU A 17 16.16 -10.05 -5.19
N ALA A 18 17.20 -9.23 -5.05
CA ALA A 18 18.53 -9.66 -4.67
C ALA A 18 19.08 -8.73 -3.57
N ASP A 19 19.17 -9.25 -2.35
CA ASP A 19 19.80 -8.61 -1.20
C ASP A 19 19.22 -7.22 -0.90
N ILE A 20 17.90 -7.13 -0.82
CA ILE A 20 17.20 -5.88 -0.52
C ILE A 20 17.29 -5.60 0.98
N SER A 21 17.91 -4.47 1.33
CA SER A 21 17.92 -3.93 2.68
C SER A 21 17.39 -2.50 2.66
N LEU A 22 16.36 -2.23 3.45
CA LEU A 22 15.64 -0.96 3.46
C LEU A 22 14.96 -0.74 4.80
N ARG A 23 15.01 0.49 5.30
CA ARG A 23 14.24 0.92 6.47
C ARG A 23 13.27 2.03 6.09
N ALA A 24 12.01 1.90 6.50
CA ALA A 24 11.00 2.95 6.44
C ALA A 24 10.53 3.26 7.88
N GLY A 25 10.77 4.50 8.31
CA GLY A 25 10.44 4.98 9.65
C GLY A 25 8.94 5.20 9.86
N GLU A 26 8.56 5.45 11.10
CA GLU A 26 7.19 5.84 11.43
C GLU A 26 6.92 7.26 10.93
N ARG A 27 5.72 7.48 10.38
CA ARG A 27 5.28 8.73 9.77
C ARG A 27 6.10 9.16 8.56
N GLU A 28 6.89 8.25 8.01
CA GLU A 28 7.64 8.48 6.79
C GLU A 28 6.90 7.93 5.56
N VAL A 29 7.19 8.54 4.42
CA VAL A 29 6.73 8.08 3.11
C VAL A 29 7.96 7.66 2.30
N THR A 30 8.08 6.37 2.05
CA THR A 30 9.12 5.81 1.17
C THR A 30 8.53 5.60 -0.23
N ALA A 31 9.00 6.34 -1.22
CA ALA A 31 8.66 6.11 -2.61
C ALA A 31 9.64 5.11 -3.24
N ILE A 32 9.13 4.06 -3.87
CA ILE A 32 9.93 3.10 -4.63
C ILE A 32 9.72 3.39 -6.12
N VAL A 33 10.78 3.76 -6.80
CA VAL A 33 10.81 4.08 -8.22
C VAL A 33 11.69 3.09 -8.99
N GLY A 34 11.61 3.09 -10.31
CA GLY A 34 12.44 2.26 -11.18
C GLY A 34 11.65 1.65 -12.34
N PRO A 35 12.31 0.97 -13.29
CA PRO A 35 11.69 0.45 -14.50
C PRO A 35 10.64 -0.63 -14.20
N SER A 36 9.71 -0.82 -15.15
CA SER A 36 8.75 -1.93 -15.10
C SER A 36 9.50 -3.27 -15.08
N GLY A 37 8.98 -4.23 -14.33
CA GLY A 37 9.65 -5.53 -14.15
C GLY A 37 10.83 -5.50 -13.16
N GLY A 38 11.17 -4.36 -12.56
CA GLY A 38 12.29 -4.22 -11.60
C GLY A 38 12.10 -4.89 -10.24
N GLY A 39 10.94 -5.55 -9.97
CA GLY A 39 10.67 -6.24 -8.71
C GLY A 39 9.86 -5.45 -7.69
N LYS A 40 9.44 -4.21 -7.99
CA LYS A 40 8.75 -3.30 -7.05
C LYS A 40 7.48 -3.91 -6.43
N SER A 41 6.56 -4.41 -7.23
CA SER A 41 5.32 -5.06 -6.75
C SER A 41 5.60 -6.36 -6.00
N THR A 42 6.63 -7.11 -6.40
CA THR A 42 7.07 -8.31 -5.68
C THR A 42 7.56 -7.95 -4.29
N LEU A 43 8.34 -6.87 -4.14
CA LEU A 43 8.78 -6.37 -2.84
C LEU A 43 7.58 -6.04 -1.95
N LEU A 44 6.60 -5.25 -2.44
CA LEU A 44 5.40 -4.94 -1.66
C LEU A 44 4.62 -6.19 -1.24
N ARG A 45 4.52 -7.20 -2.12
CA ARG A 45 3.85 -8.47 -1.80
C ARG A 45 4.60 -9.29 -0.77
N CYS A 46 5.92 -9.20 -0.72
CA CYS A 46 6.70 -9.80 0.36
C CYS A 46 6.44 -9.08 1.70
N LEU A 47 6.29 -7.74 1.70
CA LEU A 47 6.05 -6.98 2.92
C LEU A 47 4.71 -7.31 3.60
N ASN A 48 3.66 -7.62 2.84
CA ASN A 48 2.36 -8.00 3.42
C ASN A 48 2.13 -9.52 3.50
N GLY A 49 3.17 -10.31 3.20
CA GLY A 49 3.12 -11.76 3.24
C GLY A 49 2.19 -12.38 2.18
N LEU A 50 1.89 -11.68 1.08
CA LEU A 50 1.21 -12.26 -0.10
C LEU A 50 2.16 -13.13 -0.90
N GLU A 51 3.45 -12.87 -0.83
CA GLU A 51 4.49 -13.66 -1.46
C GLU A 51 5.58 -13.99 -0.44
N ALA A 52 5.98 -15.26 -0.38
CA ALA A 52 7.10 -15.68 0.46
C ALA A 52 8.42 -15.31 -0.23
N PHE A 53 9.42 -14.94 0.57
CA PHE A 53 10.79 -14.66 0.11
C PHE A 53 11.73 -15.80 0.52
N ASP A 54 12.92 -15.84 -0.10
CA ASP A 54 13.80 -17.02 -0.02
C ASP A 54 14.94 -16.82 0.99
N THR A 55 15.41 -15.57 1.20
CA THR A 55 16.44 -15.21 2.20
C THR A 55 16.13 -13.87 2.85
N GLY A 56 16.79 -13.58 3.97
CA GLY A 56 16.66 -12.32 4.68
C GLY A 56 15.56 -12.32 5.73
N ALA A 57 15.09 -11.15 6.12
CA ALA A 57 13.99 -10.98 7.05
C ALA A 57 13.22 -9.68 6.79
N VAL A 58 11.95 -9.65 7.18
CA VAL A 58 11.09 -8.46 7.16
C VAL A 58 10.48 -8.27 8.53
N THR A 59 10.69 -7.11 9.14
CA THR A 59 10.08 -6.74 10.42
C THR A 59 9.12 -5.58 10.21
N ILE A 60 7.88 -5.72 10.66
CA ILE A 60 6.85 -4.67 10.62
C ILE A 60 6.27 -4.54 12.02
N GLY A 61 6.55 -3.40 12.67
CA GLY A 61 6.22 -3.24 14.09
C GLY A 61 6.90 -4.32 14.94
N GLU A 62 6.10 -5.19 15.55
CA GLU A 62 6.55 -6.31 16.37
C GLU A 62 6.63 -7.65 15.60
N HIS A 63 6.21 -7.65 14.33
CA HIS A 63 6.08 -8.87 13.54
C HIS A 63 7.31 -9.08 12.67
N ARG A 64 8.06 -10.16 12.92
CA ARG A 64 9.20 -10.57 12.11
C ARG A 64 8.82 -11.78 11.24
N MET A 65 8.91 -11.60 9.94
CA MET A 65 8.76 -12.66 8.94
C MET A 65 10.13 -13.21 8.55
N GLN A 66 10.21 -14.54 8.42
CA GLN A 66 11.41 -15.28 8.03
C GLN A 66 11.23 -15.87 6.62
N PRO A 67 12.27 -16.37 5.94
CA PRO A 67 12.16 -17.02 4.64
C PRO A 67 11.17 -18.18 4.62
N GLY A 68 10.50 -18.38 3.48
CA GLY A 68 9.57 -19.47 3.26
C GLY A 68 8.10 -19.15 3.63
N PRO A 69 7.24 -20.17 3.67
CA PRO A 69 5.83 -20.01 3.98
C PRO A 69 5.61 -19.54 5.42
N HIS A 70 4.71 -18.57 5.60
CA HIS A 70 4.42 -18.00 6.90
C HIS A 70 3.18 -18.65 7.55
N PRO A 71 3.17 -18.86 8.89
CA PRO A 71 2.00 -19.31 9.61
C PRO A 71 0.80 -18.33 9.42
N ALA A 72 -0.40 -18.87 9.24
CA ALA A 72 -1.62 -18.07 9.04
C ALA A 72 -1.83 -17.01 10.12
N ARG A 73 -1.58 -17.36 11.39
CA ARG A 73 -1.68 -16.43 12.53
C ARG A 73 -0.71 -15.24 12.45
N LEU A 74 0.51 -15.46 11.91
CA LEU A 74 1.46 -14.37 11.69
C LEU A 74 0.94 -13.46 10.56
N LEU A 75 0.49 -14.04 9.45
CA LEU A 75 -0.07 -13.29 8.33
C LEU A 75 -1.30 -12.47 8.72
N GLU A 76 -2.18 -12.99 9.57
CA GLU A 76 -3.32 -12.24 10.10
C GLU A 76 -2.88 -11.00 10.87
N ARG A 77 -1.86 -11.10 11.71
CA ARG A 77 -1.32 -9.97 12.49
C ARG A 77 -0.67 -8.95 11.57
N VAL A 78 0.22 -9.40 10.68
CA VAL A 78 0.89 -8.54 9.70
C VAL A 78 -0.14 -7.78 8.87
N ARG A 79 -1.15 -8.47 8.29
CA ARG A 79 -2.18 -7.86 7.44
C ARG A 79 -3.18 -6.99 8.17
N ARG A 80 -3.24 -7.06 9.49
CA ARG A 80 -3.98 -6.09 10.31
C ARG A 80 -3.23 -4.77 10.44
N ASP A 81 -1.90 -4.84 10.60
CA ASP A 81 -1.02 -3.68 10.73
C ASP A 81 -0.63 -3.07 9.37
N VAL A 82 -0.82 -3.81 8.28
CA VAL A 82 -0.44 -3.40 6.91
C VAL A 82 -1.67 -3.35 6.01
N GLY A 83 -2.08 -2.15 5.65
CA GLY A 83 -3.06 -1.92 4.58
C GLY A 83 -2.38 -1.97 3.22
N MET A 84 -3.02 -2.57 2.22
CA MET A 84 -2.49 -2.59 0.85
C MET A 84 -3.54 -2.13 -0.16
N VAL A 85 -3.10 -1.23 -1.03
CA VAL A 85 -3.86 -0.70 -2.17
C VAL A 85 -3.17 -1.16 -3.44
N PHE A 86 -3.92 -1.85 -4.29
CA PHE A 86 -3.42 -2.43 -5.54
C PHE A 86 -3.68 -1.49 -6.72
N GLN A 87 -2.98 -1.73 -7.82
CA GLN A 87 -3.23 -1.09 -9.11
C GLN A 87 -4.67 -1.28 -9.59
N GLN A 88 -5.22 -2.49 -9.42
CA GLN A 88 -6.64 -2.77 -9.63
C GLN A 88 -7.39 -2.51 -8.32
N PHE A 89 -8.55 -1.88 -8.41
CA PHE A 89 -9.33 -1.44 -7.24
C PHE A 89 -9.81 -2.61 -6.37
N ASN A 90 -10.08 -3.78 -6.98
CA ASN A 90 -10.50 -5.01 -6.33
C ASN A 90 -11.69 -4.82 -5.38
N LEU A 91 -12.63 -3.92 -5.73
CA LEU A 91 -13.85 -3.74 -4.97
C LEU A 91 -14.81 -4.91 -5.21
N PHE A 92 -15.57 -5.27 -4.18
CA PHE A 92 -16.62 -6.26 -4.29
C PHE A 92 -17.81 -5.67 -5.05
N PRO A 93 -18.12 -6.12 -6.29
CA PRO A 93 -19.10 -5.45 -7.14
C PRO A 93 -20.55 -5.58 -6.62
N HIS A 94 -20.83 -6.61 -5.83
CA HIS A 94 -22.13 -6.90 -5.23
C HIS A 94 -22.38 -6.17 -3.90
N LEU A 95 -21.36 -5.47 -3.35
CA LEU A 95 -21.49 -4.67 -2.13
C LEU A 95 -21.60 -3.18 -2.47
N SER A 96 -22.27 -2.40 -1.62
CA SER A 96 -22.21 -0.94 -1.68
C SER A 96 -20.79 -0.43 -1.34
N VAL A 97 -20.53 0.84 -1.58
CA VAL A 97 -19.29 1.51 -1.19
C VAL A 97 -19.07 1.39 0.33
N LEU A 98 -20.10 1.69 1.13
CA LEU A 98 -20.03 1.55 2.58
C LEU A 98 -19.70 0.12 3.02
N GLU A 99 -20.39 -0.87 2.43
CA GLU A 99 -20.16 -2.27 2.75
C GLU A 99 -18.78 -2.76 2.31
N ASN A 100 -18.25 -2.26 1.19
CA ASN A 100 -16.87 -2.55 0.78
C ASN A 100 -15.84 -2.10 1.83
N VAL A 101 -16.04 -0.93 2.41
CA VAL A 101 -15.12 -0.39 3.45
C VAL A 101 -15.36 -1.09 4.79
N ALA A 102 -16.60 -1.41 5.13
CA ALA A 102 -16.96 -2.07 6.40
C ALA A 102 -16.56 -3.55 6.46
N VAL A 103 -16.22 -4.19 5.34
CA VAL A 103 -15.93 -5.63 5.30
C VAL A 103 -14.77 -6.02 6.22
N GLY A 104 -13.70 -5.24 6.24
CA GLY A 104 -12.52 -5.46 7.11
C GLY A 104 -12.90 -5.43 8.60
N PRO A 105 -13.46 -4.33 9.12
CA PRO A 105 -13.93 -4.23 10.50
C PRO A 105 -14.89 -5.34 10.91
N ARG A 106 -15.82 -5.74 10.02
CA ARG A 106 -16.79 -6.81 10.30
C ARG A 106 -16.15 -8.20 10.36
N VAL A 107 -15.31 -8.54 9.38
CA VAL A 107 -14.79 -9.90 9.21
C VAL A 107 -13.54 -10.12 10.05
N VAL A 108 -12.60 -9.18 10.03
CA VAL A 108 -11.29 -9.29 10.71
C VAL A 108 -11.40 -8.91 12.18
N SER A 109 -12.04 -7.77 12.49
CA SER A 109 -12.20 -7.29 13.86
C SER A 109 -13.47 -7.80 14.53
N ARG A 110 -14.36 -8.47 13.79
CA ARG A 110 -15.64 -9.04 14.26
C ARG A 110 -16.55 -8.01 14.92
N LEU A 111 -16.47 -6.77 14.48
CA LEU A 111 -17.29 -5.69 15.03
C LEU A 111 -18.77 -5.83 14.64
N PRO A 112 -19.69 -5.39 15.50
CA PRO A 112 -21.11 -5.24 15.15
C PRO A 112 -21.27 -4.37 13.91
N ARG A 113 -22.36 -4.63 13.14
CA ARG A 113 -22.58 -3.92 11.87
C ARG A 113 -22.59 -2.40 12.03
N ALA A 114 -23.23 -1.89 13.06
CA ALA A 114 -23.34 -0.45 13.30
C ALA A 114 -21.96 0.20 13.54
N GLU A 115 -21.10 -0.42 14.35
CA GLU A 115 -19.75 0.06 14.62
C GLU A 115 -18.87 0.02 13.36
N ALA A 116 -18.92 -1.10 12.62
CA ALA A 116 -18.19 -1.24 11.38
C ALA A 116 -18.61 -0.22 10.31
N HIS A 117 -19.91 0.10 10.24
CA HIS A 117 -20.43 1.14 9.35
C HIS A 117 -19.94 2.52 9.77
N GLY A 118 -19.98 2.85 11.08
CA GLY A 118 -19.45 4.15 11.57
C GLY A 118 -17.96 4.33 11.27
N MET A 119 -17.15 3.27 11.42
CA MET A 119 -15.74 3.28 11.01
C MET A 119 -15.59 3.49 9.51
N ALA A 120 -16.40 2.80 8.71
CA ALA A 120 -16.37 2.92 7.25
C ALA A 120 -16.77 4.33 6.78
N GLU A 121 -17.80 4.92 7.35
CA GLU A 121 -18.22 6.30 7.07
C GLU A 121 -17.12 7.30 7.37
N ALA A 122 -16.43 7.15 8.50
CA ALA A 122 -15.30 8.00 8.86
C ALA A 122 -14.16 7.91 7.83
N GLN A 123 -13.82 6.69 7.34
CA GLN A 123 -12.79 6.55 6.32
C GLN A 123 -13.25 7.06 4.95
N LEU A 124 -14.52 6.87 4.58
CA LEU A 124 -15.07 7.46 3.35
C LEU A 124 -15.02 8.99 3.37
N ALA A 125 -15.30 9.59 4.50
CA ALA A 125 -15.18 11.04 4.68
C ALA A 125 -13.72 11.51 4.48
N ARG A 126 -12.75 10.79 5.03
CA ARG A 126 -11.31 11.11 4.88
C ARG A 126 -10.83 11.10 3.43
N VAL A 127 -11.43 10.29 2.58
CA VAL A 127 -11.08 10.20 1.14
C VAL A 127 -12.06 10.95 0.23
N GLY A 128 -12.98 11.74 0.78
CA GLY A 128 -13.97 12.54 0.02
C GLY A 128 -15.05 11.71 -0.67
N MET A 129 -15.38 10.53 -0.12
CA MET A 129 -16.33 9.58 -0.73
C MET A 129 -17.62 9.40 0.10
N ALA A 130 -17.86 10.22 1.12
CA ALA A 130 -19.03 10.09 2.01
C ALA A 130 -20.37 10.12 1.25
N ALA A 131 -20.52 11.00 0.26
CA ALA A 131 -21.74 11.13 -0.55
C ALA A 131 -22.06 9.89 -1.39
N PHE A 132 -21.09 9.01 -1.60
CA PHE A 132 -21.22 7.80 -2.43
C PHE A 132 -21.43 6.52 -1.61
N ALA A 133 -21.64 6.61 -0.29
CA ALA A 133 -21.72 5.46 0.61
C ALA A 133 -22.72 4.38 0.16
N ALA A 134 -23.88 4.76 -0.38
CA ALA A 134 -24.91 3.85 -0.88
C ALA A 134 -24.69 3.39 -2.33
N ALA A 135 -23.76 4.00 -3.06
CA ALA A 135 -23.49 3.67 -4.47
C ALA A 135 -22.88 2.27 -4.62
N ARG A 136 -22.93 1.74 -5.84
CA ARG A 136 -22.26 0.49 -6.24
C ARG A 136 -20.93 0.82 -6.95
N PRO A 137 -19.90 -0.02 -6.86
CA PRO A 137 -18.63 0.21 -7.56
C PRO A 137 -18.78 0.49 -9.06
N ALA A 138 -19.69 -0.19 -9.74
CA ALA A 138 -19.93 -0.04 -11.17
C ALA A 138 -20.42 1.35 -11.59
N THR A 139 -20.93 2.17 -10.66
CA THR A 139 -21.43 3.52 -10.94
C THR A 139 -20.38 4.61 -10.66
N LEU A 140 -19.19 4.21 -10.21
CA LEU A 140 -18.10 5.11 -9.84
C LEU A 140 -17.07 5.24 -10.95
N SER A 141 -16.45 6.42 -11.07
CA SER A 141 -15.25 6.60 -11.88
C SER A 141 -14.06 5.79 -11.33
N GLY A 142 -13.03 5.54 -12.14
CA GLY A 142 -11.83 4.83 -11.70
C GLY A 142 -11.16 5.48 -10.48
N GLY A 143 -11.02 6.81 -10.47
CA GLY A 143 -10.46 7.54 -9.33
C GLY A 143 -11.32 7.45 -8.06
N GLN A 144 -12.65 7.46 -8.22
CA GLN A 144 -13.59 7.22 -7.12
C GLN A 144 -13.44 5.80 -6.56
N GLN A 145 -13.36 4.78 -7.43
CA GLN A 145 -13.14 3.39 -7.00
C GLN A 145 -11.83 3.23 -6.26
N GLN A 146 -10.75 3.88 -6.72
CA GLN A 146 -9.45 3.84 -6.05
C GLN A 146 -9.52 4.51 -4.67
N ARG A 147 -10.19 5.65 -4.53
CA ARG A 147 -10.39 6.29 -3.22
C ARG A 147 -11.19 5.40 -2.26
N VAL A 148 -12.18 4.67 -2.75
CA VAL A 148 -12.89 3.66 -1.94
C VAL A 148 -11.97 2.51 -1.54
N ALA A 149 -11.09 2.03 -2.43
CA ALA A 149 -10.10 1.00 -2.11
C ALA A 149 -9.10 1.48 -1.03
N ILE A 150 -8.70 2.75 -1.07
CA ILE A 150 -7.89 3.40 -0.03
C ILE A 150 -8.66 3.43 1.31
N ALA A 151 -9.92 3.88 1.31
CA ALA A 151 -10.76 3.89 2.51
C ALA A 151 -10.91 2.49 3.13
N ARG A 152 -11.11 1.46 2.29
CA ARG A 152 -11.19 0.06 2.72
C ARG A 152 -9.90 -0.41 3.39
N ALA A 153 -8.75 -0.06 2.83
CA ALA A 153 -7.45 -0.40 3.42
C ALA A 153 -7.22 0.33 4.76
N LEU A 154 -7.68 1.56 4.89
CA LEU A 154 -7.59 2.36 6.12
C LEU A 154 -8.55 1.89 7.22
N ALA A 155 -9.62 1.17 6.90
CA ALA A 155 -10.70 0.86 7.84
C ALA A 155 -10.27 -0.03 9.01
N LEU A 156 -9.17 -0.78 8.87
CA LEU A 156 -8.58 -1.57 9.96
C LEU A 156 -7.60 -0.77 10.85
N GLY A 157 -7.36 0.52 10.55
CA GLY A 157 -6.40 1.35 11.26
C GLY A 157 -4.95 0.87 11.12
N PRO A 158 -4.47 0.56 9.90
CA PRO A 158 -3.16 -0.03 9.72
C PRO A 158 -2.05 0.96 10.12
N ARG A 159 -0.97 0.44 10.71
CA ARG A 159 0.24 1.22 11.02
C ARG A 159 0.98 1.67 9.76
N VAL A 160 0.91 0.84 8.71
CA VAL A 160 1.58 1.08 7.42
C VAL A 160 0.62 0.88 6.27
N MET A 161 0.68 1.77 5.28
CA MET A 161 -0.02 1.62 4.00
C MET A 161 0.96 1.33 2.88
N LEU A 162 0.70 0.28 2.11
CA LEU A 162 1.42 -0.08 0.91
C LEU A 162 0.58 0.28 -0.32
N PHE A 163 1.17 0.98 -1.28
CA PHE A 163 0.52 1.36 -2.52
C PHE A 163 1.30 0.79 -3.72
N ASP A 164 0.67 -0.08 -4.50
CA ASP A 164 1.25 -0.69 -5.69
C ASP A 164 0.70 0.02 -6.94
N GLU A 165 1.41 1.04 -7.42
CA GLU A 165 1.06 1.86 -8.59
C GLU A 165 -0.41 2.35 -8.57
N PRO A 166 -0.83 3.11 -7.55
CA PRO A 166 -2.26 3.39 -7.27
C PRO A 166 -2.98 4.21 -8.34
N THR A 167 -2.27 4.76 -9.31
CA THR A 167 -2.83 5.63 -10.37
C THR A 167 -2.55 5.14 -11.79
N SER A 168 -1.83 4.04 -11.98
CA SER A 168 -1.39 3.59 -13.31
C SER A 168 -2.53 3.16 -14.25
N ALA A 169 -3.73 2.85 -13.71
CA ALA A 169 -4.93 2.50 -14.47
C ALA A 169 -5.90 3.69 -14.68
N LEU A 170 -5.48 4.92 -14.35
CA LEU A 170 -6.33 6.10 -14.34
C LEU A 170 -5.86 7.12 -15.38
N ASP A 171 -6.80 7.93 -15.87
CA ASP A 171 -6.46 9.12 -16.65
C ASP A 171 -5.77 10.19 -15.76
N PRO A 172 -5.11 11.19 -16.37
CA PRO A 172 -4.36 12.20 -15.63
C PRO A 172 -5.17 12.99 -14.60
N ALA A 173 -6.44 13.32 -14.89
CA ALA A 173 -7.28 14.10 -13.99
C ALA A 173 -7.67 13.27 -12.76
N MET A 174 -8.11 12.02 -12.95
CA MET A 174 -8.42 11.10 -11.87
C MET A 174 -7.18 10.74 -11.05
N SER A 175 -6.01 10.60 -11.71
CA SER A 175 -4.73 10.35 -11.04
C SER A 175 -4.39 11.47 -10.05
N ALA A 176 -4.58 12.73 -10.46
CA ALA A 176 -4.32 13.88 -9.59
C ALA A 176 -5.18 13.85 -8.31
N GLU A 177 -6.48 13.54 -8.43
CA GLU A 177 -7.39 13.44 -7.27
C GLU A 177 -6.98 12.34 -6.28
N VAL A 178 -6.58 11.17 -6.80
CA VAL A 178 -6.10 10.06 -5.96
C VAL A 178 -4.78 10.42 -5.29
N MET A 179 -3.85 11.04 -6.02
CA MET A 179 -2.57 11.47 -5.45
C MET A 179 -2.75 12.55 -4.37
N GLU A 180 -3.65 13.51 -4.54
CA GLU A 180 -3.98 14.48 -3.47
C GLU A 180 -4.51 13.77 -2.22
N THR A 181 -5.32 12.74 -2.38
CA THR A 181 -5.78 11.90 -1.26
C THR A 181 -4.61 11.25 -0.53
N ILE A 182 -3.65 10.66 -1.26
CA ILE A 182 -2.46 10.01 -0.67
C ILE A 182 -1.56 11.06 0.01
N VAL A 183 -1.34 12.23 -0.60
CA VAL A 183 -0.60 13.35 0.00
C VAL A 183 -1.26 13.83 1.31
N SER A 184 -2.59 13.92 1.34
CA SER A 184 -3.32 14.30 2.55
C SER A 184 -3.12 13.28 3.68
N LEU A 185 -3.14 11.98 3.36
CA LEU A 185 -2.86 10.92 4.33
C LEU A 185 -1.41 10.98 4.85
N ALA A 186 -0.44 11.26 3.97
CA ALA A 186 0.96 11.44 4.34
C ALA A 186 1.13 12.61 5.34
N ARG A 187 0.52 13.76 5.05
CA ARG A 187 0.51 14.92 5.95
C ARG A 187 -0.18 14.62 7.28
N GLY A 188 -1.15 13.71 7.28
CA GLY A 188 -1.79 13.20 8.50
C GLY A 188 -0.90 12.24 9.32
N GLY A 189 0.33 11.98 8.89
CA GLY A 189 1.29 11.14 9.60
C GLY A 189 1.12 9.64 9.35
N GLN A 190 0.44 9.23 8.26
CA GLN A 190 0.36 7.82 7.88
C GLN A 190 1.72 7.36 7.34
N THR A 191 2.29 6.31 7.91
CA THR A 191 3.48 5.65 7.36
C THR A 191 3.13 4.94 6.05
N MET A 192 3.93 5.15 5.01
CA MET A 192 3.61 4.61 3.68
C MET A 192 4.84 4.10 2.93
N VAL A 193 4.64 3.05 2.14
CA VAL A 193 5.53 2.65 1.04
C VAL A 193 4.74 2.71 -0.25
N VAL A 194 5.17 3.52 -1.20
CA VAL A 194 4.44 3.81 -2.44
C VAL A 194 5.30 3.45 -3.64
N VAL A 195 4.91 2.43 -4.38
CA VAL A 195 5.47 2.16 -5.71
C VAL A 195 4.79 3.09 -6.69
N THR A 196 5.57 3.91 -7.39
CA THR A 196 5.02 4.88 -8.33
C THR A 196 6.01 5.23 -9.44
N HIS A 197 5.49 5.63 -10.59
CA HIS A 197 6.22 6.31 -11.66
C HIS A 197 6.00 7.83 -11.64
N ASP A 198 5.16 8.33 -10.74
CA ASP A 198 4.89 9.76 -10.58
C ASP A 198 5.98 10.42 -9.72
N HIS A 199 6.97 10.99 -10.38
CA HIS A 199 8.06 11.71 -9.73
C HIS A 199 7.56 13.00 -9.05
N ALA A 200 6.52 13.65 -9.57
CA ALA A 200 5.95 14.85 -8.94
C ALA A 200 5.33 14.52 -7.59
N PHE A 201 4.60 13.39 -7.48
CA PHE A 201 4.13 12.88 -6.19
C PHE A 201 5.30 12.59 -5.25
N ALA A 202 6.33 11.84 -5.73
CA ALA A 202 7.46 11.48 -4.90
C ALA A 202 8.19 12.72 -4.34
N ARG A 203 8.40 13.78 -5.16
CA ARG A 203 8.96 15.05 -4.69
C ARG A 203 8.11 15.77 -3.63
N ARG A 204 6.78 15.66 -3.72
CA ARG A 204 5.83 16.38 -2.84
C ARG A 204 5.57 15.68 -1.51
N ALA A 205 5.62 14.36 -1.50
CA ALA A 205 5.15 13.55 -0.37
C ALA A 205 6.20 12.64 0.24
N ALA A 206 7.19 12.17 -0.53
CA ALA A 206 8.16 11.22 -0.01
C ALA A 206 9.19 11.92 0.90
N THR A 207 9.52 11.25 2.00
CA THR A 207 10.66 11.59 2.85
C THR A 207 11.93 10.90 2.36
N GLN A 208 11.77 9.77 1.67
CA GLN A 208 12.83 8.96 1.11
C GLN A 208 12.40 8.38 -0.24
N VAL A 209 13.31 8.34 -1.20
CA VAL A 209 13.14 7.64 -2.47
C VAL A 209 14.14 6.51 -2.57
N VAL A 210 13.66 5.36 -3.02
CA VAL A 210 14.44 4.15 -3.27
C VAL A 210 14.32 3.80 -4.75
N GLU A 211 15.44 3.76 -5.45
CA GLU A 211 15.48 3.31 -6.83
C GLU A 211 15.75 1.81 -6.89
N LEU A 212 14.80 1.05 -7.45
CA LEU A 212 14.89 -0.41 -7.59
C LEU A 212 15.05 -0.77 -9.08
N VAL A 213 16.21 -1.32 -9.43
CA VAL A 213 16.56 -1.71 -10.81
C VAL A 213 17.01 -3.17 -10.82
N ALA A 214 16.42 -3.99 -11.68
CA ALA A 214 16.76 -5.41 -11.82
C ALA A 214 16.84 -6.16 -10.47
N GLY A 215 15.89 -5.90 -9.59
CA GLY A 215 15.79 -6.54 -8.29
C GLY A 215 16.78 -6.06 -7.23
N ARG A 216 17.50 -4.96 -7.46
CA ARG A 216 18.48 -4.39 -6.52
C ARG A 216 18.18 -2.92 -6.24
N ILE A 217 18.43 -2.49 -5.01
CA ILE A 217 18.44 -1.06 -4.69
C ILE A 217 19.73 -0.47 -5.25
N THR A 218 19.60 0.48 -6.16
CA THR A 218 20.75 1.17 -6.79
C THR A 218 21.04 2.49 -6.12
N ARG A 219 20.00 3.20 -5.65
CA ARG A 219 20.12 4.50 -4.98
C ARG A 219 19.05 4.62 -3.90
N THR A 220 19.40 5.30 -2.82
CA THR A 220 18.46 5.64 -1.72
C THR A 220 18.85 7.01 -1.17
N GLY A 221 17.87 7.86 -0.94
CA GLY A 221 18.09 9.20 -0.38
C GLY A 221 16.85 10.07 -0.42
N PRO A 222 17.00 11.35 -0.04
CA PRO A 222 15.95 12.34 -0.20
C PRO A 222 15.49 12.48 -1.66
N PRO A 223 14.23 12.89 -1.92
CA PRO A 223 13.71 13.01 -3.29
C PRO A 223 14.58 13.89 -4.21
N ALA A 224 15.14 14.99 -3.72
CA ALA A 224 15.98 15.88 -4.50
C ALA A 224 17.26 15.19 -5.03
N ASP A 225 17.87 14.31 -4.22
CA ASP A 225 19.11 13.63 -4.58
C ASP A 225 18.91 12.50 -5.59
N ILE A 226 17.74 11.89 -5.58
CA ILE A 226 17.45 10.71 -6.41
C ILE A 226 16.77 11.09 -7.71
N LEU A 227 15.82 12.03 -7.66
CA LEU A 227 14.95 12.38 -8.81
C LEU A 227 15.46 13.61 -9.59
N GLY A 228 16.49 14.28 -9.08
CA GLY A 228 16.93 15.57 -9.63
C GLY A 228 15.92 16.70 -9.38
N GLU A 229 16.26 17.89 -9.83
CA GLU A 229 15.37 19.05 -9.78
C GLU A 229 14.19 18.96 -10.77
#